data_b56c3ce1f750a9b2bedf8d312a50dd0f
#
_entry.id   b56c3ce1f750a9b2bedf8d312a50dd0f
#
_cell.length_a   1.000
_cell.length_b   1.000
_cell.length_c   1.000
_cell.angle_alpha   90.00
_cell.angle_beta   90.00
_cell.angle_gamma   90.00
#
_symmetry.space_group_name_H-M   'P 1'
#
loop_
_entity.id
_entity.type
_entity.pdbx_description
1 polymer ?
#
loop_
_entity_poly.entity_id
_entity_poly.type
_entity_poly.pdbx_seq_one_letter_code
_entity_poly.pdbx_strand_id
1 'polypeptide(L)'
;DFCRKFEPVEKGVIHYMTAGDGGLGEGRDENTDPGEIVDEAYPMLMEYGGATTFIDNFLADDSAILNFYGIPGSGKSTLMRKAASRSQGRHVMLVDNPLIYRVPKLAAELIGRVRTLSSEGKRPMLLLEEVDKYVQEKSEGNDFLIQLLSLSSGVLKTDVKIVLASNLTNADKVLEALQRSGRSFGNVEFIKLSAAEAAKCRFVMKLEPREFTHPVNLAD
;
A
#
# COMPACT_ATOMS: atom_id res chain seq x y z
N ASP A 1 -19.04 -5.28 35.35
CA ASP A 1 -18.79 -6.41 34.44
C ASP A 1 -17.89 -5.98 33.30
N PHE A 2 -16.57 -6.01 33.58
CA PHE A 2 -15.52 -5.54 32.66
C PHE A 2 -14.87 -6.75 31.93
N CYS A 3 -15.65 -7.55 31.26
CA CYS A 3 -15.16 -8.54 30.32
C CYS A 3 -15.66 -8.19 28.91
N ARG A 4 -15.08 -7.11 28.29
CA ARG A 4 -15.02 -7.10 26.83
C ARG A 4 -14.17 -8.30 26.43
N LYS A 5 -14.82 -9.32 25.89
CA LYS A 5 -14.15 -10.40 25.20
C LYS A 5 -13.26 -9.75 24.13
N PHE A 6 -11.96 -9.82 24.33
CA PHE A 6 -11.01 -9.58 23.24
C PHE A 6 -11.29 -10.69 22.22
N GLU A 7 -12.04 -10.39 21.18
CA GLU A 7 -12.01 -11.22 19.99
C GLU A 7 -10.55 -11.27 19.54
N PRO A 8 -10.01 -12.48 19.27
CA PRO A 8 -8.67 -12.58 18.78
C PRO A 8 -8.58 -11.75 17.49
N VAL A 9 -7.66 -10.78 17.47
CA VAL A 9 -7.38 -9.96 16.30
C VAL A 9 -6.98 -10.92 15.18
N GLU A 10 -7.83 -11.08 14.18
CA GLU A 10 -7.53 -11.88 13.00
C GLU A 10 -6.32 -11.24 12.30
N LYS A 11 -5.18 -11.93 12.40
CA LYS A 11 -3.95 -11.46 11.77
C LYS A 11 -4.01 -11.77 10.27
N GLY A 12 -3.73 -10.77 9.43
CA GLY A 12 -3.37 -10.98 8.05
C GLY A 12 -4.52 -11.33 7.10
N VAL A 13 -5.74 -10.90 7.39
CA VAL A 13 -6.86 -11.07 6.44
C VAL A 13 -6.91 -9.86 5.50
N ILE A 14 -6.84 -10.12 4.20
CA ILE A 14 -7.10 -9.14 3.16
C ILE A 14 -8.47 -9.43 2.52
N HIS A 15 -9.25 -8.40 2.36
CA HIS A 15 -10.50 -8.43 1.62
C HIS A 15 -10.27 -7.89 0.21
N TYR A 16 -10.33 -8.79 -0.77
CA TYR A 16 -10.21 -8.40 -2.19
C TYR A 16 -11.49 -7.73 -2.65
N MET A 17 -11.35 -6.57 -3.25
CA MET A 17 -12.46 -5.93 -3.92
C MET A 17 -12.68 -6.58 -5.29
N THR A 18 -13.92 -6.91 -5.59
CA THR A 18 -14.34 -7.50 -6.86
C THR A 18 -15.39 -6.62 -7.52
N ALA A 19 -15.43 -6.60 -8.85
CA ALA A 19 -16.46 -5.92 -9.60
C ALA A 19 -17.55 -6.91 -10.04
N GLY A 20 -18.82 -6.58 -9.80
CA GLY A 20 -19.96 -7.38 -10.22
C GLY A 20 -21.09 -6.48 -10.73
N ASP A 21 -22.17 -7.09 -11.23
CA ASP A 21 -23.31 -6.36 -11.80
C ASP A 21 -24.01 -5.44 -10.78
N GLY A 22 -23.84 -5.70 -9.49
CA GLY A 22 -24.40 -4.91 -8.39
C GLY A 22 -23.44 -3.88 -7.77
N GLY A 23 -22.24 -3.66 -8.33
CA GLY A 23 -21.21 -2.78 -7.78
C GLY A 23 -20.01 -3.54 -7.20
N LEU A 24 -19.39 -3.01 -6.12
CA LEU A 24 -18.26 -3.65 -5.48
C LEU A 24 -18.68 -4.82 -4.59
N GLY A 25 -18.15 -6.00 -4.92
CA GLY A 25 -18.13 -7.17 -4.07
C GLY A 25 -16.89 -7.22 -3.20
N GLU A 26 -16.84 -8.17 -2.26
CA GLU A 26 -15.71 -8.42 -1.38
C GLU A 26 -15.46 -9.92 -1.28
N GLY A 27 -14.24 -10.34 -1.63
CA GLY A 27 -13.73 -11.69 -1.36
C GLY A 27 -12.77 -11.65 -0.17
N ARG A 28 -12.49 -12.78 0.45
CA ARG A 28 -11.56 -12.88 1.59
C ARG A 28 -10.39 -13.79 1.26
N ASP A 29 -9.17 -13.38 1.62
CA ASP A 29 -7.98 -14.22 1.61
C ASP A 29 -7.31 -14.16 2.98
N GLU A 30 -6.99 -15.33 3.53
CA GLU A 30 -6.39 -15.46 4.87
C GLU A 30 -4.85 -15.52 4.83
N ASN A 31 -4.25 -15.76 3.66
CA ASN A 31 -2.80 -15.91 3.54
C ASN A 31 -2.15 -14.66 2.95
N THR A 32 -1.91 -13.68 3.78
CA THR A 32 -1.48 -12.35 3.36
C THR A 32 -0.04 -12.00 3.71
N ASP A 33 0.61 -12.76 4.61
CA ASP A 33 1.98 -12.47 5.00
C ASP A 33 2.95 -12.92 3.89
N PRO A 34 3.71 -12.01 3.26
CA PRO A 34 4.73 -12.36 2.26
C PRO A 34 5.95 -13.06 2.87
N GLY A 35 5.92 -13.33 4.18
CA GLY A 35 7.05 -13.89 4.91
C GLY A 35 8.05 -12.82 5.40
N GLU A 36 9.28 -13.25 5.61
CA GLU A 36 10.35 -12.36 6.05
C GLU A 36 10.76 -11.41 4.92
N ILE A 37 10.80 -10.11 5.24
CA ILE A 37 11.31 -9.08 4.35
C ILE A 37 12.81 -8.92 4.58
N VAL A 38 13.57 -9.02 3.51
CA VAL A 38 15.00 -8.76 3.50
C VAL A 38 15.23 -7.28 3.24
N ASP A 39 15.73 -6.56 4.22
CA ASP A 39 15.92 -5.10 4.14
C ASP A 39 16.86 -4.68 3.01
N GLU A 40 17.84 -5.52 2.66
CA GLU A 40 18.74 -5.32 1.54
C GLU A 40 18.05 -5.25 0.18
N ALA A 41 16.83 -5.79 0.08
CA ALA A 41 15.99 -5.65 -1.11
C ALA A 41 15.37 -4.25 -1.26
N TYR A 42 15.45 -3.44 -0.21
CA TYR A 42 14.84 -2.10 -0.14
C TYR A 42 15.85 -1.05 0.33
N PRO A 43 16.96 -0.83 -0.41
CA PRO A 43 18.05 0.06 0.01
C PRO A 43 17.57 1.49 0.27
N MET A 44 16.50 1.95 -0.41
CA MET A 44 15.90 3.26 -0.22
C MET A 44 15.24 3.43 1.17
N LEU A 45 15.02 2.35 1.91
CA LEU A 45 14.41 2.38 3.24
C LEU A 45 15.41 2.16 4.38
N MET A 46 16.69 1.94 4.05
CA MET A 46 17.74 1.69 5.06
C MET A 46 17.94 2.87 6.02
N GLU A 47 17.78 4.11 5.53
CA GLU A 47 17.87 5.31 6.38
C GLU A 47 16.76 5.40 7.44
N TYR A 48 15.64 4.70 7.21
CA TYR A 48 14.51 4.60 8.16
C TYR A 48 14.57 3.37 9.07
N GLY A 49 15.69 2.65 9.07
CA GLY A 49 15.88 1.44 9.87
C GLY A 49 15.37 0.17 9.20
N GLY A 50 15.24 0.16 7.86
CA GLY A 50 14.80 -0.96 7.05
C GLY A 50 13.30 -0.95 6.73
N ALA A 51 12.90 -1.85 5.86
CA ALA A 51 11.55 -1.90 5.30
C ALA A 51 10.47 -2.19 6.36
N THR A 52 10.75 -3.12 7.28
CA THR A 52 9.82 -3.48 8.35
C THR A 52 9.61 -2.32 9.33
N THR A 53 10.68 -1.66 9.76
CA THR A 53 10.63 -0.50 10.66
C THR A 53 9.89 0.67 9.99
N PHE A 54 10.14 0.91 8.71
CA PHE A 54 9.45 1.94 7.94
C PHE A 54 7.92 1.72 7.92
N ILE A 55 7.49 0.47 7.68
CA ILE A 55 6.07 0.12 7.71
C ILE A 55 5.48 0.30 9.11
N ASP A 56 6.17 -0.12 10.16
CA ASP A 56 5.69 0.05 11.54
C ASP A 56 5.53 1.53 11.90
N ASN A 57 6.49 2.36 11.50
CA ASN A 57 6.41 3.81 11.69
C ASN A 57 5.21 4.40 10.94
N PHE A 58 4.95 4.00 9.69
CA PHE A 58 3.75 4.42 8.95
C PHE A 58 2.46 4.01 9.67
N LEU A 59 2.38 2.78 10.17
CA LEU A 59 1.18 2.30 10.85
C LEU A 59 0.92 3.02 12.18
N ALA A 60 1.97 3.49 12.84
CA ALA A 60 1.91 4.22 14.10
C ALA A 60 1.71 5.74 13.93
N ASP A 61 2.09 6.31 12.77
CA ASP A 61 2.00 7.74 12.49
C ASP A 61 0.54 8.20 12.31
N ASP A 62 0.29 9.48 12.47
CA ASP A 62 -1.04 10.08 12.23
C ASP A 62 -1.34 10.31 10.74
N SER A 63 -0.33 10.29 9.88
CA SER A 63 -0.48 10.44 8.43
C SER A 63 -1.20 9.23 7.84
N ALA A 64 -2.15 9.48 6.96
CA ALA A 64 -3.00 8.42 6.43
C ALA A 64 -2.43 7.73 5.17
N ILE A 65 -1.53 8.39 4.43
CA ILE A 65 -1.19 8.02 3.06
C ILE A 65 0.27 7.62 2.96
N LEU A 66 0.54 6.49 2.30
CA LEU A 66 1.86 6.05 1.87
C LEU A 66 1.80 5.74 0.38
N ASN A 67 2.69 6.33 -0.41
CA ASN A 67 2.73 6.16 -1.84
C ASN A 67 4.03 5.47 -2.28
N PHE A 68 3.90 4.34 -2.95
CA PHE A 68 4.98 3.60 -3.59
C PHE A 68 4.91 3.82 -5.10
N TYR A 69 5.97 4.28 -5.71
CA TYR A 69 6.05 4.44 -7.16
C TYR A 69 7.41 3.93 -7.68
N GLY A 70 7.51 3.66 -8.97
CA GLY A 70 8.75 3.18 -9.57
C GLY A 70 8.55 1.95 -10.44
N ILE A 71 9.65 1.34 -10.85
CA ILE A 71 9.66 0.27 -11.85
C ILE A 71 8.84 -0.97 -11.43
N PRO A 72 8.21 -1.68 -12.38
CA PRO A 72 7.57 -2.97 -12.11
C PRO A 72 8.61 -4.01 -11.63
N GLY A 73 8.18 -5.00 -10.85
CA GLY A 73 9.06 -6.05 -10.32
C GLY A 73 10.02 -5.61 -9.21
N SER A 74 9.86 -4.42 -8.64
CA SER A 74 10.73 -3.87 -7.59
C SER A 74 10.27 -4.15 -6.15
N GLY A 75 9.26 -4.99 -5.96
CA GLY A 75 8.79 -5.40 -4.63
C GLY A 75 7.74 -4.51 -3.98
N LYS A 76 7.13 -3.55 -4.70
CA LYS A 76 6.05 -2.68 -4.16
C LYS A 76 4.90 -3.47 -3.56
N SER A 77 4.32 -4.41 -4.32
CA SER A 77 3.20 -5.25 -3.86
C SER A 77 3.59 -6.13 -2.67
N THR A 78 4.82 -6.63 -2.63
CA THR A 78 5.34 -7.39 -1.48
C THR A 78 5.34 -6.53 -0.22
N LEU A 79 5.80 -5.28 -0.31
CA LEU A 79 5.83 -4.38 0.82
C LEU A 79 4.43 -3.91 1.23
N MET A 80 3.49 -3.75 0.29
CA MET A 80 2.07 -3.50 0.59
C MET A 80 1.44 -4.65 1.37
N ARG A 81 1.70 -5.90 0.96
CA ARG A 81 1.23 -7.10 1.69
C ARG A 81 1.85 -7.18 3.08
N LYS A 82 3.13 -6.79 3.22
CA LYS A 82 3.75 -6.69 4.54
C LYS A 82 3.08 -5.66 5.42
N ALA A 83 2.71 -4.50 4.88
CA ALA A 83 1.94 -3.50 5.61
C ALA A 83 0.57 -4.05 6.06
N ALA A 84 -0.11 -4.83 5.21
CA ALA A 84 -1.34 -5.52 5.58
C ALA A 84 -1.13 -6.50 6.73
N SER A 85 -0.12 -7.38 6.64
CA SER A 85 0.15 -8.40 7.66
C SER A 85 0.53 -7.81 9.02
N ARG A 86 1.11 -6.61 9.03
CA ARG A 86 1.49 -5.89 10.25
C ARG A 86 0.42 -4.92 10.76
N SER A 87 -0.69 -4.79 10.06
CA SER A 87 -1.71 -3.75 10.30
C SER A 87 -2.53 -3.91 11.60
N GLN A 88 -2.22 -4.90 12.45
CA GLN A 88 -2.74 -5.07 13.82
C GLN A 88 -4.25 -4.88 13.95
N GLY A 89 -5.01 -5.72 13.26
CA GLY A 89 -6.49 -5.72 13.36
C GLY A 89 -7.17 -4.63 12.56
N ARG A 90 -6.49 -4.02 11.60
CA ARG A 90 -7.17 -3.20 10.59
C ARG A 90 -7.95 -4.08 9.63
N HIS A 91 -9.09 -3.59 9.19
CA HIS A 91 -9.83 -4.20 8.09
C HIS A 91 -9.20 -3.77 6.76
N VAL A 92 -8.44 -4.70 6.15
CA VAL A 92 -7.64 -4.41 4.95
C VAL A 92 -8.46 -4.72 3.69
N MET A 93 -8.63 -3.72 2.83
CA MET A 93 -9.29 -3.83 1.53
C MET A 93 -8.27 -3.64 0.42
N LEU A 94 -8.15 -4.61 -0.49
CA LEU A 94 -7.22 -4.58 -1.62
C LEU A 94 -7.96 -4.39 -2.95
N VAL A 95 -7.53 -3.41 -3.70
CA VAL A 95 -7.92 -3.19 -5.10
C VAL A 95 -6.67 -3.44 -5.96
N ASP A 96 -6.56 -4.63 -6.53
CA ASP A 96 -5.43 -5.07 -7.36
C ASP A 96 -5.81 -5.33 -8.82
N ASN A 97 -7.10 -5.31 -9.12
CA ASN A 97 -7.58 -5.54 -10.48
C ASN A 97 -7.92 -4.22 -11.19
N PRO A 98 -7.23 -3.88 -12.29
CA PRO A 98 -7.48 -2.66 -13.04
C PRO A 98 -8.91 -2.48 -13.55
N LEU A 99 -9.67 -3.58 -13.70
CA LEU A 99 -11.09 -3.52 -14.12
C LEU A 99 -11.99 -2.92 -13.04
N ILE A 100 -11.63 -3.03 -11.77
CA ILE A 100 -12.38 -2.45 -10.66
C ILE A 100 -12.40 -0.93 -10.76
N TYR A 101 -11.31 -0.32 -11.23
CA TYR A 101 -11.24 1.13 -11.44
C TYR A 101 -12.21 1.66 -12.51
N ARG A 102 -12.85 0.77 -13.29
CA ARG A 102 -13.90 1.12 -14.25
C ARG A 102 -15.29 1.12 -13.65
N VAL A 103 -15.43 0.66 -12.40
CA VAL A 103 -16.73 0.66 -11.71
C VAL A 103 -17.19 2.11 -11.50
N PRO A 104 -18.38 2.48 -11.99
CA PRO A 104 -18.92 3.82 -11.78
C PRO A 104 -18.98 4.14 -10.27
N LYS A 105 -18.56 5.36 -9.91
CA LYS A 105 -18.61 5.83 -8.51
C LYS A 105 -17.75 5.02 -7.53
N LEU A 106 -16.75 4.30 -8.01
CA LEU A 106 -15.83 3.50 -7.17
C LEU A 106 -15.34 4.27 -5.93
N ALA A 107 -14.91 5.52 -6.10
CA ALA A 107 -14.46 6.33 -4.97
C ALA A 107 -15.56 6.49 -3.91
N ALA A 108 -16.79 6.79 -4.33
CA ALA A 108 -17.92 6.95 -3.41
C ALA A 108 -18.25 5.64 -2.67
N GLU A 109 -18.17 4.50 -3.36
CA GLU A 109 -18.40 3.18 -2.74
C GLU A 109 -17.31 2.83 -1.73
N LEU A 110 -16.03 3.04 -2.08
CA LEU A 110 -14.92 2.81 -1.15
C LEU A 110 -15.00 3.75 0.07
N ILE A 111 -15.31 5.02 -0.15
CA ILE A 111 -15.52 5.99 0.94
C ILE A 111 -16.68 5.55 1.85
N GLY A 112 -17.79 5.11 1.25
CA GLY A 112 -18.93 4.58 1.97
C GLY A 112 -18.55 3.40 2.85
N ARG A 113 -17.82 2.41 2.33
CA ARG A 113 -17.32 1.24 3.08
C ARG A 113 -16.40 1.65 4.23
N VAL A 114 -15.42 2.54 3.98
CA VAL A 114 -14.52 3.06 5.01
C VAL A 114 -15.31 3.70 6.16
N ARG A 115 -16.32 4.51 5.84
CA ARG A 115 -17.16 5.17 6.85
C ARG A 115 -17.99 4.16 7.66
N THR A 116 -18.59 3.17 6.98
CA THR A 116 -19.33 2.10 7.64
C THR A 116 -18.44 1.32 8.61
N LEU A 117 -17.27 0.86 8.16
CA LEU A 117 -16.30 0.17 8.99
C LEU A 117 -15.87 1.02 10.20
N SER A 118 -15.60 2.31 9.97
CA SER A 118 -15.23 3.23 11.05
C SER A 118 -16.37 3.42 12.06
N SER A 119 -17.63 3.48 11.60
CA SER A 119 -18.79 3.57 12.49
C SER A 119 -19.02 2.30 13.33
N GLU A 120 -18.57 1.15 12.83
CA GLU A 120 -18.54 -0.13 13.54
C GLU A 120 -17.35 -0.27 14.51
N GLY A 121 -16.51 0.77 14.63
CA GLY A 121 -15.33 0.77 15.47
C GLY A 121 -14.13 0.02 14.87
N LYS A 122 -14.21 -0.35 13.60
CA LYS A 122 -13.08 -0.96 12.85
C LYS A 122 -12.13 0.12 12.35
N ARG A 123 -10.88 -0.29 12.10
CA ARG A 123 -9.81 0.56 11.57
C ARG A 123 -9.53 0.17 10.12
N PRO A 124 -10.10 0.84 9.11
CA PRO A 124 -9.92 0.45 7.72
C PRO A 124 -8.51 0.74 7.20
N MET A 125 -8.06 -0.07 6.24
CA MET A 125 -6.85 0.13 5.46
C MET A 125 -7.14 -0.17 3.99
N LEU A 126 -6.81 0.76 3.10
CA LEU A 126 -6.95 0.60 1.65
C LEU A 126 -5.58 0.33 1.04
N LEU A 127 -5.48 -0.74 0.27
CA LEU A 127 -4.34 -1.03 -0.59
C LEU A 127 -4.79 -0.90 -2.04
N LEU A 128 -4.21 0.03 -2.77
CA LEU A 128 -4.59 0.33 -4.15
C LEU A 128 -3.39 0.11 -5.06
N GLU A 129 -3.42 -0.97 -5.86
CA GLU A 129 -2.39 -1.31 -6.84
C GLU A 129 -2.72 -0.75 -8.24
N GLU A 130 -1.69 -0.55 -9.06
CA GLU A 130 -1.81 -0.09 -10.45
C GLU A 130 -2.57 1.23 -10.62
N VAL A 131 -2.38 2.15 -9.68
CA VAL A 131 -3.06 3.45 -9.68
C VAL A 131 -2.43 4.49 -10.60
N ASP A 132 -1.61 4.07 -11.56
CA ASP A 132 -0.80 4.93 -12.44
C ASP A 132 -1.58 6.11 -13.03
N LYS A 133 -2.78 5.84 -13.55
CA LYS A 133 -3.63 6.87 -14.17
C LYS A 133 -4.20 7.87 -13.18
N TYR A 134 -4.32 7.46 -11.91
CA TYR A 134 -5.01 8.24 -10.87
C TYR A 134 -4.06 9.08 -10.04
N VAL A 135 -2.77 8.73 -10.01
CA VAL A 135 -1.74 9.48 -9.28
C VAL A 135 -0.99 10.51 -10.13
N GLN A 136 -1.24 10.54 -11.45
CA GLN A 136 -0.63 11.52 -12.36
C GLN A 136 -1.38 12.85 -12.31
N GLU A 137 -0.63 13.96 -12.35
CA GLU A 137 -1.22 15.27 -12.57
C GLU A 137 -1.93 15.36 -13.92
N LYS A 138 -3.07 16.05 -13.94
CA LYS A 138 -3.86 16.34 -15.16
C LYS A 138 -4.36 15.12 -15.94
N SER A 139 -4.53 13.97 -15.30
CA SER A 139 -5.17 12.82 -15.93
C SER A 139 -6.69 12.83 -15.70
N GLU A 140 -7.44 12.32 -16.68
CA GLU A 140 -8.84 11.95 -16.48
C GLU A 140 -8.86 10.86 -15.38
N GLY A 141 -9.55 11.11 -14.28
CA GLY A 141 -9.62 10.18 -13.15
C GLY A 141 -8.97 10.65 -11.85
N ASN A 142 -8.27 11.79 -11.84
CA ASN A 142 -7.77 12.39 -10.60
C ASN A 142 -8.87 12.63 -9.57
N ASP A 143 -10.12 12.83 -10.00
CA ASP A 143 -11.27 12.95 -9.12
C ASP A 143 -11.43 11.75 -8.20
N PHE A 144 -11.14 10.54 -8.67
CA PHE A 144 -11.13 9.32 -7.85
C PHE A 144 -10.18 9.47 -6.66
N LEU A 145 -8.92 9.79 -6.95
CA LEU A 145 -7.90 9.93 -5.90
C LEU A 145 -8.20 11.12 -4.99
N ILE A 146 -8.57 12.28 -5.54
CA ILE A 146 -8.92 13.47 -4.75
C ILE A 146 -10.06 13.17 -3.78
N GLN A 147 -11.08 12.44 -4.22
CA GLN A 147 -12.18 12.01 -3.35
C GLN A 147 -11.69 11.07 -2.25
N LEU A 148 -10.85 10.07 -2.56
CA LEU A 148 -10.26 9.18 -1.55
C LEU A 148 -9.38 9.94 -0.55
N LEU A 149 -8.59 10.90 -1.01
CA LEU A 149 -7.76 11.73 -0.14
C LEU A 149 -8.59 12.56 0.84
N SER A 150 -9.87 12.80 0.55
CA SER A 150 -10.78 13.46 1.48
C SER A 150 -11.01 12.66 2.78
N LEU A 151 -10.77 11.35 2.76
CA LEU A 151 -10.82 10.50 3.96
C LEU A 151 -9.75 10.83 4.99
N SER A 152 -8.59 11.30 4.51
CA SER A 152 -7.46 11.69 5.37
C SER A 152 -7.52 13.12 5.87
N SER A 153 -8.46 13.92 5.35
CA SER A 153 -8.57 15.35 5.64
C SER A 153 -10.02 15.75 5.80
N GLY A 154 -10.36 16.39 6.88
CA GLY A 154 -11.72 16.91 7.10
C GLY A 154 -12.19 16.81 8.55
N VAL A 155 -13.38 17.35 8.80
CA VAL A 155 -14.02 17.39 10.12
C VAL A 155 -14.31 15.98 10.67
N LEU A 156 -14.48 15.00 9.78
CA LEU A 156 -14.68 13.58 10.10
C LEU A 156 -13.39 12.80 9.82
N LYS A 157 -12.32 13.10 10.55
CA LYS A 157 -11.06 12.34 10.45
C LYS A 157 -11.32 10.88 10.80
N THR A 158 -11.25 9.99 9.82
CA THR A 158 -11.32 8.54 10.04
C THR A 158 -9.89 8.01 10.28
N ASP A 159 -9.72 7.03 11.18
CA ASP A 159 -8.44 6.32 11.35
C ASP A 159 -8.23 5.34 10.18
N VAL A 160 -8.12 5.88 8.96
CA VAL A 160 -7.86 5.10 7.73
C VAL A 160 -6.39 5.19 7.36
N LYS A 161 -5.84 4.06 6.89
CA LYS A 161 -4.54 4.03 6.19
C LYS A 161 -4.77 3.73 4.70
N ILE A 162 -4.04 4.41 3.83
CA ILE A 162 -4.12 4.25 2.38
C ILE A 162 -2.71 4.03 1.85
N VAL A 163 -2.47 2.89 1.23
CA VAL A 163 -1.22 2.61 0.53
C VAL A 163 -1.50 2.54 -0.96
N LEU A 164 -0.78 3.32 -1.72
CA LEU A 164 -0.89 3.41 -3.17
C LEU A 164 0.34 2.76 -3.80
N ALA A 165 0.17 2.04 -4.92
CA ALA A 165 1.29 1.56 -5.73
C ALA A 165 1.08 1.88 -7.21
N SER A 166 2.09 2.50 -7.83
CA SER A 166 2.10 2.82 -9.24
C SER A 166 3.43 2.44 -9.90
N ASN A 167 3.41 2.26 -11.23
CA ASN A 167 4.62 2.00 -12.02
C ASN A 167 5.21 3.29 -12.65
N LEU A 168 4.85 4.45 -12.10
CA LEU A 168 5.45 5.72 -12.51
C LEU A 168 6.94 5.74 -12.13
N THR A 169 7.77 6.17 -13.06
CA THR A 169 9.23 6.24 -12.88
C THR A 169 9.75 7.68 -12.68
N ASN A 170 8.84 8.64 -12.49
CA ASN A 170 9.20 10.03 -12.30
C ASN A 170 8.32 10.66 -11.20
N ALA A 171 8.96 11.14 -10.14
CA ALA A 171 8.31 11.80 -9.02
C ALA A 171 7.52 13.07 -9.43
N ASP A 172 7.99 13.79 -10.48
CA ASP A 172 7.34 15.00 -10.99
C ASP A 172 5.94 14.73 -11.57
N LYS A 173 5.64 13.46 -11.86
CA LYS A 173 4.33 13.02 -12.34
C LYS A 173 3.37 12.64 -11.22
N VAL A 174 3.86 12.57 -10.00
CA VAL A 174 3.02 12.24 -8.84
C VAL A 174 2.20 13.46 -8.45
N LEU A 175 0.91 13.26 -8.27
CA LEU A 175 -0.03 14.32 -7.94
C LEU A 175 0.45 15.13 -6.72
N GLU A 176 0.54 16.45 -6.86
CA GLU A 176 0.95 17.38 -5.78
C GLU A 176 0.15 17.16 -4.48
N ALA A 177 -1.12 16.75 -4.61
CA ALA A 177 -1.96 16.43 -3.45
C ALA A 177 -1.40 15.32 -2.56
N LEU A 178 -0.59 14.39 -3.11
CA LEU A 178 0.10 13.34 -2.37
C LEU A 178 1.41 13.83 -1.74
N GLN A 179 1.92 14.98 -2.21
CA GLN A 179 3.18 15.53 -1.71
C GLN A 179 2.96 16.52 -0.55
N ARG A 180 1.71 16.92 -0.30
CA ARG A 180 1.40 17.89 0.76
C ARG A 180 1.69 17.30 2.14
N SER A 181 2.53 18.00 2.90
CA SER A 181 2.86 17.64 4.27
C SER A 181 1.61 17.53 5.17
N GLY A 182 1.62 16.58 6.08
CA GLY A 182 0.55 16.32 7.05
C GLY A 182 -0.56 15.37 6.57
N ARG A 183 -0.55 14.94 5.29
CA ARG A 183 -1.44 13.89 4.78
C ARG A 183 -0.68 12.63 4.39
N SER A 184 0.48 12.81 3.75
CA SER A 184 1.34 11.72 3.30
C SER A 184 2.44 11.48 4.33
N PHE A 185 2.60 10.22 4.72
CA PHE A 185 3.74 9.73 5.49
C PHE A 185 5.00 9.76 4.64
N GLY A 186 4.90 9.35 3.37
CA GLY A 186 6.01 9.35 2.45
C GLY A 186 5.65 8.98 1.02
N ASN A 187 6.52 9.39 0.11
CA ASN A 187 6.53 8.97 -1.28
C ASN A 187 7.84 8.23 -1.52
N VAL A 188 7.77 6.91 -1.71
CA VAL A 188 8.94 6.04 -1.84
C VAL A 188 9.13 5.64 -3.29
N GLU A 189 10.28 5.98 -3.85
CA GLU A 189 10.67 5.57 -5.19
C GLU A 189 11.36 4.21 -5.18
N PHE A 190 10.86 3.29 -5.99
CA PHE A 190 11.42 1.96 -6.18
C PHE A 190 12.23 1.92 -7.47
N ILE A 191 13.52 1.80 -7.32
CA ILE A 191 14.50 1.76 -8.42
C ILE A 191 15.11 0.36 -8.56
N LYS A 192 15.89 0.16 -9.61
CA LYS A 192 16.69 -1.07 -9.77
C LYS A 192 17.77 -1.14 -8.70
N LEU A 193 18.03 -2.33 -8.21
CA LEU A 193 19.19 -2.61 -7.39
C LEU A 193 20.47 -2.49 -8.23
N SER A 194 21.49 -1.85 -7.70
CA SER A 194 22.83 -1.94 -8.27
C SER A 194 23.34 -3.40 -8.22
N ALA A 195 24.35 -3.73 -9.00
CA ALA A 195 24.94 -5.06 -8.98
C ALA A 195 25.41 -5.49 -7.58
N ALA A 196 25.97 -4.55 -6.82
CA ALA A 196 26.45 -4.79 -5.45
C ALA A 196 25.28 -5.05 -4.46
N GLU A 197 24.21 -4.25 -4.55
CA GLU A 197 23.00 -4.45 -3.72
C GLU A 197 22.31 -5.77 -4.05
N ALA A 198 22.20 -6.11 -5.34
CA ALA A 198 21.61 -7.37 -5.76
C ALA A 198 22.43 -8.58 -5.26
N ALA A 199 23.75 -8.52 -5.35
CA ALA A 199 24.61 -9.58 -4.81
C ALA A 199 24.48 -9.71 -3.29
N LYS A 200 24.42 -8.59 -2.55
CA LYS A 200 24.18 -8.58 -1.11
C LYS A 200 22.82 -9.15 -0.73
N CYS A 201 21.77 -8.75 -1.44
CA CYS A 201 20.42 -9.25 -1.23
C CYS A 201 20.37 -10.78 -1.41
N ARG A 202 20.93 -11.32 -2.51
CA ARG A 202 21.01 -12.77 -2.74
C ARG A 202 21.76 -13.51 -1.64
N PHE A 203 22.88 -12.94 -1.18
CA PHE A 203 23.67 -13.53 -0.09
C PHE A 203 22.84 -13.64 1.21
N VAL A 204 22.15 -12.58 1.60
CA VAL A 204 21.28 -12.56 2.80
C VAL A 204 20.11 -13.54 2.65
N MET A 205 19.53 -13.64 1.45
CA MET A 205 18.47 -14.60 1.15
C MET A 205 18.96 -16.04 1.00
N LYS A 206 20.27 -16.31 1.17
CA LYS A 206 20.90 -17.64 0.99
C LYS A 206 20.62 -18.27 -0.36
N LEU A 207 20.52 -17.44 -1.41
CA LEU A 207 20.39 -17.87 -2.79
C LEU A 207 21.77 -18.13 -3.39
N GLU A 208 21.81 -18.98 -4.43
CA GLU A 208 23.04 -19.26 -5.15
C GLU A 208 23.71 -17.95 -5.63
N PRO A 209 25.03 -17.79 -5.48
CA PRO A 209 25.76 -16.63 -5.96
C PRO A 209 25.52 -16.40 -7.46
N ARG A 210 25.31 -15.15 -7.84
CA ARG A 210 25.20 -14.74 -9.24
C ARG A 210 25.92 -13.42 -9.43
N GLU A 211 26.70 -13.32 -10.48
CA GLU A 211 27.31 -12.06 -10.88
C GLU A 211 26.33 -11.20 -11.66
N PHE A 212 26.27 -9.92 -11.30
CA PHE A 212 25.48 -8.92 -11.98
C PHE A 212 26.41 -7.87 -12.59
N THR A 213 26.25 -7.60 -13.88
CA THR A 213 27.05 -6.61 -14.62
C THR A 213 26.31 -5.29 -14.82
N HIS A 214 25.03 -5.25 -14.49
CA HIS A 214 24.15 -4.08 -14.64
C HIS A 214 23.07 -4.07 -13.55
N PRO A 215 22.39 -2.95 -13.30
CA PRO A 215 21.28 -2.88 -12.35
C PRO A 215 20.12 -3.78 -12.74
N VAL A 216 19.56 -4.50 -11.77
CA VAL A 216 18.51 -5.51 -11.94
C VAL A 216 17.25 -5.19 -11.13
N ASN A 217 16.12 -5.75 -11.53
CA ASN A 217 14.91 -5.72 -10.72
C ASN A 217 15.00 -6.76 -9.60
N LEU A 218 14.25 -6.55 -8.54
CA LEU A 218 14.17 -7.52 -7.45
C LEU A 218 13.57 -8.86 -7.91
N ALA A 219 12.77 -8.87 -8.98
CA ALA A 219 12.17 -10.06 -9.56
C ALA A 219 13.13 -10.87 -10.46
N ASP A 220 14.29 -10.32 -10.84
CA ASP A 220 15.32 -10.98 -11.69
C ASP A 220 16.25 -11.87 -10.84
#